data_6b71d476ca0cf6414fcc0efae1a65458
#
_entry.id   6b71d476ca0cf6414fcc0efae1a65458
#
_cell.length_a   1.000
_cell.length_b   1.000
_cell.length_c   1.000
_cell.angle_alpha   90.00
_cell.angle_beta   90.00
_cell.angle_gamma   90.00
#
_symmetry.space_group_name_H-M   'P 1'
#
loop_
_entity.id
_entity.type
_entity.pdbx_description
1 polymer ?
#
loop_
_entity_poly.entity_id
_entity_poly.type
_entity_poly.pdbx_seq_one_letter_code
_entity_poly.pdbx_strand_id
1 'polypeptide(L)'
;MTSCNLTAQDIQLPEPTRKGGMPLMEAINNRHSSREFSDATLTNQQLSDMLWATCGYNRPDKRTVATALNRQEMSAYIVTPEAIYKYEPKENKLIHITSGDHRDVFAAQDFAKNAPLNVALVADLAKQDKKEFAGMTVGAMSNNIYLWCASEGLNTVTRASFNQEGMKKAMKLSETEEVLLVQTVGKK
;
A
#
# COMPACT_ATOMS: atom_id res chain seq x y z
N MET A 1 -9.81 -22.77 4.52
CA MET A 1 -8.91 -21.61 4.35
C MET A 1 -8.75 -21.40 2.84
N THR A 2 -9.48 -20.46 2.27
CA THR A 2 -9.47 -20.24 0.82
C THR A 2 -8.22 -19.40 0.50
N SER A 3 -7.21 -20.04 -0.09
CA SER A 3 -6.06 -19.34 -0.66
C SER A 3 -6.58 -18.35 -1.71
N CYS A 4 -6.27 -17.08 -1.56
CA CYS A 4 -6.66 -16.06 -2.52
C CYS A 4 -5.81 -16.24 -3.77
N ASN A 5 -6.32 -16.95 -4.79
CA ASN A 5 -5.78 -16.90 -6.14
C ASN A 5 -6.16 -15.54 -6.72
N LEU A 6 -5.27 -14.57 -6.62
CA LEU A 6 -5.38 -13.28 -7.30
C LEU A 6 -5.26 -13.55 -8.81
N THR A 7 -6.39 -13.70 -9.47
CA THR A 7 -6.48 -13.88 -10.93
C THR A 7 -6.34 -12.52 -11.64
N ALA A 8 -6.12 -12.52 -12.96
CA ALA A 8 -5.98 -11.32 -13.82
C ALA A 8 -7.26 -10.46 -13.92
N GLN A 9 -8.06 -10.39 -12.85
CA GLN A 9 -9.34 -9.69 -12.76
C GLN A 9 -9.33 -8.70 -11.58
N ASP A 10 -10.18 -7.70 -11.66
CA ASP A 10 -10.47 -6.81 -10.53
C ASP A 10 -10.99 -7.60 -9.33
N ILE A 11 -10.65 -7.16 -8.12
CA ILE A 11 -11.03 -7.83 -6.88
C ILE A 11 -11.85 -6.89 -6.02
N GLN A 12 -13.12 -7.25 -5.78
CA GLN A 12 -13.92 -6.56 -4.78
C GLN A 12 -13.43 -6.96 -3.39
N LEU A 13 -12.96 -5.98 -2.61
CA LEU A 13 -12.56 -6.20 -1.23
C LEU A 13 -13.80 -6.20 -0.30
N PRO A 14 -13.75 -6.95 0.81
CA PRO A 14 -14.79 -6.85 1.84
C PRO A 14 -14.79 -5.48 2.49
N GLU A 15 -15.90 -5.08 3.12
CA GLU A 15 -15.96 -3.83 3.90
C GLU A 15 -14.84 -3.78 4.95
N PRO A 16 -14.11 -2.65 5.07
CA PRO A 16 -13.03 -2.53 6.03
C PRO A 16 -13.55 -2.49 7.47
N THR A 17 -12.83 -3.13 8.36
CA THR A 17 -13.07 -3.09 9.80
C THR A 17 -12.67 -1.72 10.36
N ARG A 18 -13.66 -0.93 10.79
CA ARG A 18 -13.46 0.46 11.22
C ARG A 18 -13.42 0.63 12.74
N LYS A 19 -13.51 -0.46 13.49
CA LYS A 19 -13.54 -0.47 14.97
C LYS A 19 -12.72 -1.62 15.51
N GLY A 20 -12.14 -1.44 16.69
CA GLY A 20 -11.29 -2.45 17.31
C GLY A 20 -9.82 -2.23 17.03
N GLY A 21 -9.06 -3.32 17.02
CA GLY A 21 -7.61 -3.29 16.92
C GLY A 21 -6.93 -2.97 18.26
N MET A 22 -5.61 -2.82 18.22
CA MET A 22 -4.78 -2.46 19.38
C MET A 22 -5.01 -0.99 19.79
N PRO A 23 -5.00 -0.65 21.08
CA PRO A 23 -5.01 0.74 21.51
C PRO A 23 -3.91 1.56 20.84
N LEU A 24 -4.21 2.79 20.40
CA LEU A 24 -3.29 3.61 19.60
C LEU A 24 -1.90 3.77 20.22
N MET A 25 -1.82 4.05 21.53
CA MET A 25 -0.52 4.23 22.18
C MET A 25 0.30 2.94 22.25
N GLU A 26 -0.37 1.80 22.34
CA GLU A 26 0.26 0.49 22.27
C GLU A 26 0.76 0.18 20.84
N ALA A 27 -0.03 0.50 19.81
CA ALA A 27 0.39 0.37 18.42
C ALA A 27 1.60 1.26 18.09
N ILE A 28 1.62 2.49 18.61
CA ILE A 28 2.79 3.40 18.47
C ILE A 28 4.02 2.82 19.16
N ASN A 29 3.88 2.28 20.37
CA ASN A 29 4.97 1.66 21.12
C ASN A 29 5.53 0.40 20.44
N ASN A 30 4.67 -0.39 19.79
CA ASN A 30 5.03 -1.64 19.14
C ASN A 30 5.51 -1.44 17.68
N ARG A 31 5.25 -0.27 17.08
CA ARG A 31 5.65 0.03 15.71
C ARG A 31 7.16 -0.05 15.53
N HIS A 32 7.62 -0.91 14.66
CA HIS A 32 9.03 -1.04 14.27
C HIS A 32 9.17 -1.42 12.80
N SER A 33 10.37 -1.30 12.25
CA SER A 33 10.71 -1.81 10.91
C SER A 33 11.26 -3.23 11.03
N SER A 34 10.69 -4.17 10.29
CA SER A 34 11.18 -5.55 10.19
C SER A 34 11.41 -5.94 8.75
N ARG A 35 12.41 -6.79 8.52
CA ARG A 35 12.80 -7.31 7.20
C ARG A 35 12.66 -8.83 7.11
N GLU A 36 11.95 -9.41 8.06
CA GLU A 36 11.66 -10.85 8.11
C GLU A 36 10.23 -11.09 7.68
N PHE A 37 10.04 -11.84 6.61
CA PHE A 37 8.74 -12.12 6.02
C PHE A 37 8.63 -13.59 5.67
N SER A 38 7.53 -14.23 6.06
CA SER A 38 7.16 -15.56 5.56
C SER A 38 6.43 -15.43 4.21
N ASP A 39 6.26 -16.55 3.52
CA ASP A 39 5.51 -16.60 2.24
C ASP A 39 3.98 -16.51 2.42
N ALA A 40 3.50 -16.43 3.67
CA ALA A 40 2.09 -16.42 3.97
C ALA A 40 1.43 -15.09 3.53
N THR A 41 0.50 -15.19 2.59
CA THR A 41 -0.23 -14.03 2.05
C THR A 41 -1.18 -13.42 3.08
N LEU A 42 -1.51 -12.14 2.90
CA LEU A 42 -2.58 -11.47 3.62
C LEU A 42 -3.95 -11.96 3.09
N THR A 43 -4.94 -11.99 3.97
CA THR A 43 -6.33 -12.24 3.57
C THR A 43 -6.92 -11.01 2.88
N ASN A 44 -8.01 -11.15 2.12
CA ASN A 44 -8.73 -10.02 1.52
C ASN A 44 -9.23 -9.04 2.58
N GLN A 45 -9.61 -9.50 3.77
CA GLN A 45 -10.00 -8.63 4.88
C GLN A 45 -8.80 -7.79 5.36
N GLN A 46 -7.64 -8.42 5.55
CA GLN A 46 -6.42 -7.72 5.93
C GLN A 46 -5.98 -6.70 4.86
N LEU A 47 -6.10 -7.04 3.57
CA LEU A 47 -5.84 -6.09 2.47
C LEU A 47 -6.81 -4.91 2.52
N SER A 48 -8.10 -5.17 2.71
CA SER A 48 -9.13 -4.13 2.83
C SER A 48 -8.86 -3.18 3.98
N ASP A 49 -8.59 -3.71 5.16
CA ASP A 49 -8.37 -2.93 6.39
C ASP A 49 -7.10 -2.07 6.27
N MET A 50 -6.00 -2.66 5.77
CA MET A 50 -4.75 -1.95 5.54
C MET A 50 -4.90 -0.82 4.53
N LEU A 51 -5.50 -1.10 3.37
CA LEU A 51 -5.65 -0.12 2.29
C LEU A 51 -6.61 1.01 2.69
N TRP A 52 -7.69 0.66 3.40
CA TRP A 52 -8.57 1.68 3.97
C TRP A 52 -7.83 2.56 4.98
N ALA A 53 -7.05 1.99 5.89
CA ALA A 53 -6.23 2.76 6.83
C ALA A 53 -5.22 3.66 6.08
N THR A 54 -4.64 3.16 4.99
CA THR A 54 -3.65 3.87 4.19
C THR A 54 -4.21 5.10 3.48
N CYS A 55 -5.35 4.98 2.77
CA CYS A 55 -5.91 6.07 1.96
C CYS A 55 -7.40 5.91 1.62
N GLY A 56 -8.16 5.09 2.37
CA GLY A 56 -9.59 4.94 2.20
C GLY A 56 -10.40 6.18 2.59
N TYR A 57 -11.69 6.14 2.38
CA TYR A 57 -12.60 7.21 2.78
C TYR A 57 -13.20 6.95 4.16
N ASN A 58 -13.01 7.86 5.10
CA ASN A 58 -13.65 7.87 6.42
C ASN A 58 -14.80 8.87 6.54
N ARG A 59 -14.98 9.72 5.54
CA ARG A 59 -16.07 10.71 5.35
C ARG A 59 -16.39 10.78 3.86
N PRO A 60 -17.53 11.33 3.45
CA PRO A 60 -17.99 11.27 2.05
C PRO A 60 -16.96 11.76 1.01
N ASP A 61 -16.18 12.81 1.34
CA ASP A 61 -15.21 13.45 0.45
C ASP A 61 -13.80 13.55 1.04
N LYS A 62 -13.52 12.90 2.18
CA LYS A 62 -12.23 12.96 2.88
C LYS A 62 -11.67 11.57 3.11
N ARG A 63 -10.37 11.46 2.92
CA ARG A 63 -9.62 10.23 3.18
C ARG A 63 -9.17 10.10 4.63
N THR A 64 -8.71 8.92 4.99
CA THR A 64 -8.06 8.62 6.28
C THR A 64 -6.79 9.43 6.51
N VAL A 65 -6.12 9.86 5.44
CA VAL A 65 -4.98 10.79 5.48
C VAL A 65 -5.36 12.13 4.89
N ALA A 66 -4.88 13.20 5.50
CA ALA A 66 -5.07 14.55 4.97
C ALA A 66 -4.15 14.80 3.78
N THR A 67 -4.66 15.53 2.79
CA THR A 67 -3.88 16.07 1.68
C THR A 67 -4.03 17.59 1.61
N ALA A 68 -3.02 18.30 1.17
CA ALA A 68 -3.08 19.75 1.04
C ALA A 68 -4.26 20.14 0.11
N LEU A 69 -5.12 21.06 0.58
CA LEU A 69 -6.33 21.49 -0.13
C LEU A 69 -7.28 20.35 -0.56
N ASN A 70 -7.19 19.19 0.07
CA ASN A 70 -7.95 17.99 -0.29
C ASN A 70 -7.73 17.53 -1.74
N ARG A 71 -6.54 17.71 -2.29
CA ARG A 71 -6.22 17.36 -3.69
C ARG A 71 -6.22 15.86 -3.95
N GLN A 72 -6.04 15.04 -2.90
CA GLN A 72 -6.09 13.57 -2.97
C GLN A 72 -5.19 12.99 -4.07
N GLU A 73 -3.99 13.54 -4.15
CA GLU A 73 -2.98 13.26 -5.17
C GLU A 73 -2.36 11.88 -5.06
N MET A 74 -2.48 11.23 -3.88
CA MET A 74 -1.83 9.94 -3.64
C MET A 74 -2.70 8.76 -4.01
N SER A 75 -2.06 7.72 -4.57
CA SER A 75 -2.64 6.40 -4.85
C SER A 75 -1.80 5.30 -4.20
N ALA A 76 -2.45 4.19 -3.82
CA ALA A 76 -1.78 2.98 -3.35
C ALA A 76 -1.91 1.86 -4.41
N TYR A 77 -0.80 1.21 -4.72
CA TYR A 77 -0.76 0.00 -5.54
C TYR A 77 -0.24 -1.15 -4.71
N ILE A 78 -0.79 -2.33 -4.89
CA ILE A 78 -0.26 -3.56 -4.31
C ILE A 78 0.41 -4.41 -5.38
N VAL A 79 1.53 -5.01 -5.00
CA VAL A 79 2.36 -5.86 -5.85
C VAL A 79 2.53 -7.19 -5.14
N THR A 80 2.03 -8.23 -5.78
CA THR A 80 2.06 -9.62 -5.31
C THR A 80 2.86 -10.47 -6.29
N PRO A 81 3.14 -11.77 -6.00
CA PRO A 81 3.71 -12.68 -6.98
C PRO A 81 2.87 -12.86 -8.26
N GLU A 82 1.56 -12.62 -8.17
CA GLU A 82 0.64 -12.90 -9.28
C GLU A 82 0.35 -11.68 -10.15
N ALA A 83 0.34 -10.48 -9.56
CA ALA A 83 -0.08 -9.27 -10.28
C ALA A 83 0.20 -7.96 -9.52
N ILE A 84 0.04 -6.87 -10.25
CA ILE A 84 -0.03 -5.50 -9.73
C ILE A 84 -1.48 -5.03 -9.79
N TYR A 85 -1.94 -4.43 -8.69
CA TYR A 85 -3.28 -3.83 -8.58
C TYR A 85 -3.20 -2.40 -8.10
N LYS A 86 -4.10 -1.54 -8.58
CA LYS A 86 -4.35 -0.21 -8.03
C LYS A 86 -5.54 -0.27 -7.08
N TYR A 87 -5.41 0.29 -5.89
CA TYR A 87 -6.54 0.43 -4.97
C TYR A 87 -7.44 1.58 -5.40
N GLU A 88 -8.74 1.29 -5.58
CA GLU A 88 -9.80 2.28 -5.77
C GLU A 88 -10.55 2.51 -4.45
N PRO A 89 -10.26 3.62 -3.74
CA PRO A 89 -10.76 3.83 -2.38
C PRO A 89 -12.27 4.03 -2.26
N LYS A 90 -12.93 4.55 -3.31
CA LYS A 90 -14.39 4.81 -3.27
C LYS A 90 -15.18 3.52 -3.33
N GLU A 91 -14.71 2.58 -4.14
CA GLU A 91 -15.37 1.30 -4.36
C GLU A 91 -14.82 0.21 -3.45
N ASN A 92 -13.76 0.52 -2.68
CA ASN A 92 -13.00 -0.46 -1.89
C ASN A 92 -12.59 -1.68 -2.74
N LYS A 93 -11.97 -1.42 -3.89
CA LYS A 93 -11.71 -2.40 -4.94
C LYS A 93 -10.26 -2.36 -5.37
N LEU A 94 -9.73 -3.50 -5.78
CA LEU A 94 -8.44 -3.62 -6.45
C LEU A 94 -8.66 -3.71 -7.95
N ILE A 95 -8.16 -2.73 -8.68
CA ILE A 95 -8.20 -2.70 -10.15
C ILE A 95 -6.94 -3.39 -10.66
N HIS A 96 -7.08 -4.44 -11.47
CA HIS A 96 -5.97 -5.15 -12.08
C HIS A 96 -5.21 -4.26 -13.06
N ILE A 97 -3.89 -4.21 -12.94
CA ILE A 97 -3.01 -3.41 -13.81
C ILE A 97 -2.16 -4.30 -14.71
N THR A 98 -1.42 -5.25 -14.13
CA THR A 98 -0.46 -6.09 -14.87
C THR A 98 -0.34 -7.45 -14.20
N SER A 99 -0.43 -8.53 -14.97
CA SER A 99 -0.24 -9.90 -14.49
C SER A 99 1.23 -10.29 -14.43
N GLY A 100 1.55 -11.27 -13.58
CA GLY A 100 2.89 -11.82 -13.38
C GLY A 100 3.64 -11.18 -12.22
N ASP A 101 4.77 -11.79 -11.87
CA ASP A 101 5.63 -11.35 -10.79
C ASP A 101 6.56 -10.23 -11.26
N HIS A 102 6.33 -9.04 -10.71
CA HIS A 102 7.13 -7.84 -10.98
C HIS A 102 7.85 -7.33 -9.73
N ARG A 103 7.92 -8.13 -8.64
CA ARG A 103 8.51 -7.69 -7.36
C ARG A 103 9.98 -7.29 -7.48
N ASP A 104 10.70 -7.77 -8.48
CA ASP A 104 12.09 -7.44 -8.76
C ASP A 104 12.34 -5.94 -9.02
N VAL A 105 11.41 -5.27 -9.72
CA VAL A 105 11.54 -3.82 -9.97
C VAL A 105 11.18 -2.96 -8.75
N PHE A 106 10.44 -3.53 -7.78
CA PHE A 106 10.03 -2.86 -6.55
C PHE A 106 11.05 -3.01 -5.42
N ALA A 107 12.05 -3.86 -5.58
CA ALA A 107 12.96 -4.19 -4.51
C ALA A 107 14.40 -4.33 -4.99
N ALA A 108 15.28 -3.50 -4.45
CA ALA A 108 16.72 -3.68 -4.58
C ALA A 108 17.29 -4.71 -3.58
N GLN A 109 16.48 -5.16 -2.61
CA GLN A 109 16.88 -6.02 -1.50
C GLN A 109 16.10 -7.34 -1.53
N ASP A 110 16.79 -8.46 -1.29
CA ASP A 110 16.21 -9.80 -1.47
C ASP A 110 14.99 -10.08 -0.57
N PHE A 111 15.00 -9.60 0.68
CA PHE A 111 13.84 -9.77 1.57
C PHE A 111 12.54 -9.17 0.97
N ALA A 112 12.66 -8.09 0.21
CA ALA A 112 11.52 -7.42 -0.38
C ALA A 112 11.10 -8.02 -1.73
N LYS A 113 12.03 -8.65 -2.46
CA LYS A 113 11.72 -9.44 -3.66
C LYS A 113 10.90 -10.69 -3.30
N ASN A 114 11.22 -11.30 -2.16
CA ASN A 114 10.59 -12.55 -1.73
C ASN A 114 9.34 -12.32 -0.84
N ALA A 115 9.12 -11.11 -0.35
CA ALA A 115 7.97 -10.81 0.48
C ALA A 115 6.63 -10.99 -0.26
N PRO A 116 5.56 -11.43 0.42
CA PRO A 116 4.27 -11.70 -0.21
C PRO A 116 3.58 -10.45 -0.76
N LEU A 117 3.91 -9.27 -0.23
CA LEU A 117 3.27 -8.00 -0.59
C LEU A 117 4.23 -6.81 -0.52
N ASN A 118 4.23 -6.01 -1.59
CA ASN A 118 4.77 -4.66 -1.56
C ASN A 118 3.67 -3.65 -1.88
N VAL A 119 3.61 -2.55 -1.14
CA VAL A 119 2.69 -1.43 -1.35
C VAL A 119 3.48 -0.27 -1.92
N ALA A 120 3.19 0.13 -3.16
CA ALA A 120 3.78 1.30 -3.77
C ALA A 120 2.86 2.52 -3.58
N LEU A 121 3.41 3.60 -3.05
CA LEU A 121 2.71 4.86 -2.79
C LEU A 121 3.10 5.87 -3.87
N VAL A 122 2.11 6.23 -4.70
CA VAL A 122 2.28 6.99 -5.94
C VAL A 122 1.62 8.35 -5.83
N ALA A 123 2.37 9.40 -6.17
CA ALA A 123 1.85 10.76 -6.28
C ALA A 123 1.50 11.10 -7.73
N ASP A 124 0.37 11.76 -7.94
CA ASP A 124 0.01 12.43 -9.18
C ASP A 124 0.35 13.92 -9.06
N LEU A 125 1.47 14.31 -9.64
CA LEU A 125 1.99 15.67 -9.58
C LEU A 125 1.18 16.67 -10.43
N ALA A 126 0.29 16.20 -11.29
CA ALA A 126 -0.69 17.09 -11.95
C ALA A 126 -1.77 17.56 -10.96
N LYS A 127 -2.09 16.77 -9.93
CA LYS A 127 -2.99 17.18 -8.85
C LYS A 127 -2.31 18.01 -7.77
N GLN A 128 -1.02 17.74 -7.51
CA GLN A 128 -0.21 18.42 -6.51
C GLN A 128 1.17 18.73 -7.08
N ASP A 129 1.35 19.95 -7.54
CA ASP A 129 2.59 20.46 -8.14
C ASP A 129 3.75 20.63 -7.14
N LYS A 130 3.42 20.74 -5.84
CA LYS A 130 4.41 20.83 -4.76
C LYS A 130 4.75 19.47 -4.21
N LYS A 131 5.88 18.93 -4.62
CA LYS A 131 6.36 17.59 -4.25
C LYS A 131 6.53 17.42 -2.74
N GLU A 132 6.86 18.50 -2.02
CA GLU A 132 6.96 18.50 -0.56
C GLU A 132 5.62 18.19 0.11
N PHE A 133 4.48 18.64 -0.43
CA PHE A 133 3.16 18.29 0.12
C PHE A 133 2.80 16.83 -0.15
N ALA A 134 3.11 16.31 -1.34
CA ALA A 134 2.98 14.88 -1.60
C ALA A 134 3.89 14.06 -0.67
N GLY A 135 5.10 14.56 -0.36
CA GLY A 135 6.02 13.98 0.63
C GLY A 135 5.42 13.89 2.04
N MET A 136 4.71 14.93 2.49
CA MET A 136 3.98 14.90 3.78
C MET A 136 2.85 13.86 3.77
N THR A 137 2.08 13.82 2.69
CA THR A 137 0.97 12.87 2.55
C THR A 137 1.47 11.42 2.52
N VAL A 138 2.52 11.13 1.74
CA VAL A 138 3.08 9.77 1.66
C VAL A 138 3.65 9.30 2.99
N GLY A 139 4.25 10.19 3.77
CA GLY A 139 4.71 9.90 5.14
C GLY A 139 3.56 9.49 6.05
N ALA A 140 2.43 10.21 5.99
CA ALA A 140 1.23 9.86 6.76
C ALA A 140 0.64 8.51 6.32
N MET A 141 0.56 8.23 5.02
CA MET A 141 0.11 6.93 4.50
C MET A 141 1.00 5.78 4.99
N SER A 142 2.31 5.93 4.87
CA SER A 142 3.29 4.95 5.35
C SER A 142 3.16 4.71 6.86
N ASN A 143 2.97 5.77 7.64
CA ASN A 143 2.78 5.63 9.09
C ASN A 143 1.49 4.88 9.43
N ASN A 144 0.39 5.11 8.70
CA ASN A 144 -0.84 4.35 8.90
C ASN A 144 -0.64 2.85 8.62
N ILE A 145 0.13 2.49 7.58
CA ILE A 145 0.49 1.07 7.33
C ILE A 145 1.30 0.52 8.51
N TYR A 146 2.29 1.27 9.03
CA TYR A 146 3.08 0.83 10.19
C TYR A 146 2.22 0.57 11.43
N LEU A 147 1.31 1.50 11.77
CA LEU A 147 0.45 1.38 12.94
C LEU A 147 -0.55 0.24 12.78
N TRP A 148 -1.13 0.09 11.58
CA TRP A 148 -2.02 -1.02 11.29
C TRP A 148 -1.27 -2.37 11.40
N CYS A 149 -0.08 -2.49 10.80
CA CYS A 149 0.74 -3.70 10.92
C CYS A 149 1.10 -4.01 12.38
N ALA A 150 1.45 -3.01 13.19
CA ALA A 150 1.71 -3.19 14.61
C ALA A 150 0.49 -3.72 15.37
N SER A 151 -0.72 -3.21 15.04
CA SER A 151 -1.99 -3.67 15.61
C SER A 151 -2.31 -5.12 15.24
N GLU A 152 -1.98 -5.54 14.02
CA GLU A 152 -2.27 -6.89 13.50
C GLU A 152 -1.15 -7.91 13.72
N GLY A 153 -0.04 -7.51 14.38
CA GLY A 153 1.11 -8.38 14.56
C GLY A 153 1.84 -8.75 13.27
N LEU A 154 1.79 -7.86 12.28
CA LEU A 154 2.45 -8.02 10.99
C LEU A 154 3.79 -7.28 10.94
N ASN A 155 4.69 -7.77 10.10
CA ASN A 155 5.96 -7.13 9.81
C ASN A 155 5.83 -6.14 8.65
N THR A 156 6.55 -5.03 8.73
CA THR A 156 6.59 -4.04 7.65
C THR A 156 7.88 -3.21 7.67
N VAL A 157 8.28 -2.72 6.50
CA VAL A 157 9.38 -1.75 6.35
C VAL A 157 9.17 -0.87 5.14
N THR A 158 9.32 0.45 5.33
CA THR A 158 9.31 1.44 4.24
C THR A 158 10.68 1.51 3.57
N ARG A 159 10.70 1.65 2.26
CA ARG A 159 11.90 1.74 1.44
C ARG A 159 11.78 2.84 0.39
N ALA A 160 12.91 3.49 0.08
CA ALA A 160 13.06 4.45 -1.01
C ALA A 160 14.03 3.94 -2.11
N SER A 161 14.58 2.73 -1.92
CA SER A 161 15.50 2.11 -2.89
C SER A 161 14.73 1.13 -3.78
N PHE A 162 14.45 1.55 -5.02
CA PHE A 162 13.72 0.78 -6.03
C PHE A 162 14.05 1.29 -7.44
N ASN A 163 13.67 0.52 -8.47
CA ASN A 163 13.86 0.90 -9.87
C ASN A 163 12.65 1.74 -10.36
N GLN A 164 12.78 3.06 -10.31
CA GLN A 164 11.71 4.00 -10.67
C GLN A 164 11.15 3.77 -12.09
N GLU A 165 12.02 3.64 -13.08
CA GLU A 165 11.62 3.44 -14.47
C GLU A 165 10.94 2.08 -14.69
N GLY A 166 11.49 1.02 -14.09
CA GLY A 166 10.89 -0.32 -14.11
C GLY A 166 9.49 -0.32 -13.50
N MET A 167 9.32 0.36 -12.35
CA MET A 167 8.03 0.48 -11.69
C MET A 167 7.03 1.29 -12.51
N LYS A 168 7.45 2.44 -13.08
CA LYS A 168 6.60 3.27 -13.95
C LYS A 168 6.03 2.44 -15.10
N LYS A 169 6.86 1.64 -15.76
CA LYS A 169 6.47 0.74 -16.84
C LYS A 169 5.53 -0.37 -16.36
N ALA A 170 5.90 -1.10 -15.30
CA ALA A 170 5.12 -2.24 -14.78
C ALA A 170 3.74 -1.79 -14.26
N MET A 171 3.65 -0.63 -13.63
CA MET A 171 2.43 -0.05 -13.09
C MET A 171 1.63 0.77 -14.11
N LYS A 172 2.14 0.95 -15.33
CA LYS A 172 1.52 1.78 -16.40
C LYS A 172 1.22 3.21 -15.92
N LEU A 173 2.16 3.81 -15.17
CA LEU A 173 2.00 5.17 -14.66
C LEU A 173 2.09 6.20 -15.77
N SER A 174 1.30 7.28 -15.65
CA SER A 174 1.39 8.46 -16.52
C SER A 174 2.69 9.23 -16.30
N GLU A 175 2.95 10.24 -17.16
CA GLU A 175 4.13 11.11 -17.02
C GLU A 175 4.12 11.94 -15.73
N THR A 176 2.95 12.23 -15.18
CA THR A 176 2.78 13.03 -13.96
C THR A 176 2.76 12.17 -12.69
N GLU A 177 2.70 10.84 -12.82
CA GLU A 177 2.67 9.94 -11.67
C GLU A 177 4.09 9.48 -11.31
N GLU A 178 4.43 9.57 -10.03
CA GLU A 178 5.74 9.21 -9.48
C GLU A 178 5.59 8.34 -8.23
N VAL A 179 6.36 7.25 -8.14
CA VAL A 179 6.44 6.46 -6.91
C VAL A 179 7.32 7.19 -5.89
N LEU A 180 6.77 7.51 -4.74
CA LEU A 180 7.52 8.21 -3.68
C LEU A 180 8.10 7.24 -2.64
N LEU A 181 7.33 6.20 -2.27
CA LEU A 181 7.76 5.17 -1.32
C LEU A 181 7.23 3.80 -1.72
N VAL A 182 7.96 2.76 -1.32
CA VAL A 182 7.48 1.38 -1.33
C VAL A 182 7.53 0.85 0.10
N GLN A 183 6.48 0.18 0.55
CA GLN A 183 6.43 -0.44 1.86
C GLN A 183 6.14 -1.93 1.73
N THR A 184 7.05 -2.76 2.24
CA THR A 184 6.90 -4.21 2.27
C THR A 184 6.06 -4.59 3.48
N VAL A 185 5.10 -5.49 3.31
CA VAL A 185 4.19 -5.98 4.35
C VAL A 185 4.06 -7.50 4.26
N GLY A 186 4.03 -8.17 5.40
CA GLY A 186 3.84 -9.62 5.46
C GLY A 186 3.76 -10.15 6.88
N LYS A 187 3.50 -11.44 7.00
CA LYS A 187 3.56 -12.16 8.27
C LYS A 187 5.02 -12.46 8.63
N LYS A 188 5.25 -12.69 9.91
CA LYS A 188 6.53 -13.18 10.40
C LYS A 188 6.71 -14.65 10.09
#